data_06d4ef8bd1fb3c39984cf3a435e224f1
#
_entry.id   06d4ef8bd1fb3c39984cf3a435e224f1
#
_cell.length_a   1.000
_cell.length_b   1.000
_cell.length_c   1.000
_cell.angle_alpha   90.00
_cell.angle_beta   90.00
_cell.angle_gamma   90.00
#
_symmetry.space_group_name_H-M   'P 1'
#
loop_
_entity.id
_entity.type
_entity.pdbx_description
1 polymer ?
#
loop_
_entity_poly.entity_id
_entity_poly.type
_entity_poly.pdbx_seq_one_letter_code
_entity_poly.pdbx_strand_id
1 'polypeptide(L)'
;MARRLFYVHAVHGGRAIVDGDSAAHLRRVLRVEAGQTYELSDGERLYLAEIAGFGLGTVEFSIIEQLPPRSPGACIILYAALLKFDRFEWMIEKATELGAGRLIPLVTARSEAGLEKAALKRLPRWNRIAEESGQQCRRLRAMIVDSPLDFASALAAPHSERLLLDEDGVTPLLTILRSTPGEIALLTGPEGGWTSQERTASRDAGWSPVTLSQSVLRAETAALAALSLVQGWFWIQAAVKNPSDKTRD
;
A
#
# COMPACT_ATOMS: atom_id res chain seq x y z
N MET A 1 -1.93 1.72 25.50
CA MET A 1 -1.47 2.56 24.37
C MET A 1 -1.11 1.65 23.20
N ALA A 2 -1.51 2.02 21.96
CA ALA A 2 -1.10 1.26 20.79
C ALA A 2 0.42 1.40 20.59
N ARG A 3 1.15 0.28 20.61
CA ARG A 3 2.59 0.27 20.40
C ARG A 3 2.91 0.63 18.94
N ARG A 4 3.97 1.40 18.70
CA ARG A 4 4.46 1.66 17.34
C ARG A 4 5.15 0.41 16.79
N LEU A 5 5.10 0.26 15.46
CA LEU A 5 5.82 -0.79 14.73
C LEU A 5 7.02 -0.18 14.02
N PHE A 6 8.15 -0.91 13.99
CA PHE A 6 9.32 -0.57 13.19
C PHE A 6 9.72 -1.74 12.29
N TYR A 7 10.16 -1.42 11.09
CA TYR A 7 10.71 -2.43 10.18
C TYR A 7 12.18 -2.68 10.50
N VAL A 8 12.56 -3.95 10.45
CA VAL A 8 13.93 -4.42 10.63
C VAL A 8 14.32 -5.34 9.49
N HIS A 9 15.61 -5.39 9.15
CA HIS A 9 16.07 -6.25 8.05
C HIS A 9 15.95 -7.73 8.40
N ALA A 10 16.27 -8.09 9.63
CA ALA A 10 16.19 -9.47 10.09
C ALA A 10 16.19 -9.55 11.63
N VAL A 11 15.73 -10.68 12.14
CA VAL A 11 15.86 -11.08 13.54
C VAL A 11 16.79 -12.28 13.62
N HIS A 12 17.91 -12.14 14.35
CA HIS A 12 18.90 -13.19 14.53
C HIS A 12 19.18 -13.43 16.02
N GLY A 13 19.11 -14.69 16.46
CA GLY A 13 19.44 -15.05 17.85
C GLY A 13 18.60 -14.29 18.90
N GLY A 14 17.34 -13.98 18.59
CA GLY A 14 16.49 -13.20 19.49
C GLY A 14 16.82 -11.70 19.56
N ARG A 15 17.56 -11.16 18.60
CA ARG A 15 17.93 -9.75 18.52
C ARG A 15 17.61 -9.17 17.16
N ALA A 16 17.33 -7.87 17.12
CA ALA A 16 17.19 -7.07 15.90
C ALA A 16 17.91 -5.74 16.06
N ILE A 17 18.35 -5.19 14.94
CA ILE A 17 19.05 -3.90 14.88
C ILE A 17 18.32 -3.00 13.90
N VAL A 18 18.09 -1.76 14.32
CA VAL A 18 17.69 -0.65 13.47
C VAL A 18 18.88 0.28 13.32
N ASP A 19 19.23 0.65 12.10
CA ASP A 19 20.37 1.51 11.78
C ASP A 19 19.99 2.70 10.90
N GLY A 20 20.97 3.50 10.51
CA GLY A 20 20.80 4.60 9.57
C GLY A 20 19.80 5.67 10.01
N ASP A 21 19.03 6.17 9.04
CA ASP A 21 18.05 7.24 9.25
C ASP A 21 16.94 6.81 10.21
N SER A 22 16.54 5.53 10.19
CA SER A 22 15.52 4.98 11.09
C SER A 22 16.00 5.00 12.55
N ALA A 23 17.24 4.63 12.81
CA ALA A 23 17.84 4.74 14.16
C ALA A 23 17.97 6.20 14.62
N ALA A 24 18.37 7.09 13.70
CA ALA A 24 18.42 8.53 13.98
C ALA A 24 17.04 9.10 14.32
N HIS A 25 15.99 8.69 13.60
CA HIS A 25 14.61 9.05 13.88
C HIS A 25 14.15 8.55 15.26
N LEU A 26 14.39 7.27 15.57
CA LEU A 26 14.09 6.68 16.88
C LEU A 26 14.70 7.50 18.03
N ARG A 27 15.99 7.83 17.92
CA ARG A 27 16.73 8.52 18.98
C ARG A 27 16.40 10.02 19.09
N ARG A 28 16.35 10.75 17.97
CA ARG A 28 16.23 12.22 17.95
C ARG A 28 14.79 12.71 18.01
N VAL A 29 13.89 12.03 17.30
CA VAL A 29 12.49 12.46 17.16
C VAL A 29 11.62 11.75 18.19
N LEU A 30 11.69 10.43 18.26
CA LEU A 30 10.87 9.64 19.18
C LEU A 30 11.47 9.57 20.58
N ARG A 31 12.76 9.88 20.75
CA ARG A 31 13.48 9.91 22.03
C ARG A 31 13.25 8.61 22.82
N VAL A 32 13.39 7.50 22.12
CA VAL A 32 13.19 6.17 22.71
C VAL A 32 14.26 5.87 23.76
N GLU A 33 13.89 5.12 24.79
CA GLU A 33 14.73 4.77 25.94
C GLU A 33 14.87 3.25 26.07
N ALA A 34 15.97 2.79 26.66
CA ALA A 34 16.15 1.38 26.98
C ALA A 34 15.03 0.88 27.90
N GLY A 35 14.58 -0.36 27.72
CA GLY A 35 13.46 -0.95 28.42
C GLY A 35 12.08 -0.65 27.81
N GLN A 36 11.97 0.29 26.87
CA GLN A 36 10.69 0.52 26.16
C GLN A 36 10.40 -0.60 25.15
N THR A 37 9.13 -0.96 25.04
CA THR A 37 8.69 -2.04 24.16
C THR A 37 7.98 -1.54 22.92
N TYR A 38 8.30 -2.16 21.78
CA TYR A 38 7.77 -1.85 20.46
C TYR A 38 7.41 -3.12 19.69
N GLU A 39 6.58 -2.98 18.65
CA GLU A 39 6.40 -4.04 17.66
C GLU A 39 7.52 -3.92 16.62
N LEU A 40 8.07 -5.06 16.19
CA LEU A 40 9.00 -5.14 15.06
C LEU A 40 8.43 -6.02 13.97
N SER A 41 8.76 -5.72 12.73
CA SER A 41 8.49 -6.58 11.59
C SER A 41 9.75 -6.77 10.75
N ASP A 42 10.05 -8.02 10.40
CA ASP A 42 11.09 -8.38 9.42
C ASP A 42 10.51 -8.58 8.00
N GLY A 43 9.23 -8.23 7.81
CA GLY A 43 8.49 -8.41 6.57
C GLY A 43 7.80 -9.78 6.44
N GLU A 44 8.12 -10.74 7.31
CA GLU A 44 7.49 -12.07 7.34
C GLU A 44 6.75 -12.31 8.64
N ARG A 45 7.30 -11.81 9.74
CA ARG A 45 6.81 -12.04 11.10
C ARG A 45 6.74 -10.74 11.87
N LEU A 46 5.89 -10.75 12.88
CA LEU A 46 5.75 -9.68 13.85
C LEU A 46 6.31 -10.14 15.20
N TYR A 47 6.98 -9.22 15.88
CA TYR A 47 7.58 -9.47 17.16
C TYR A 47 7.22 -8.37 18.16
N LEU A 48 7.11 -8.74 19.42
CA LEU A 48 7.23 -7.80 20.53
C LEU A 48 8.70 -7.76 20.95
N ALA A 49 9.27 -6.58 21.04
CA ALA A 49 10.68 -6.41 21.37
C ALA A 49 10.87 -5.23 22.34
N GLU A 50 11.90 -5.33 23.15
CA GLU A 50 12.36 -4.29 24.06
C GLU A 50 13.67 -3.67 23.56
N ILE A 51 13.84 -2.36 23.73
CA ILE A 51 15.12 -1.72 23.44
C ILE A 51 16.17 -2.19 24.45
N ALA A 52 17.13 -2.96 23.95
CA ALA A 52 18.23 -3.48 24.75
C ALA A 52 19.36 -2.44 24.95
N GLY A 53 19.54 -1.54 23.96
CA GLY A 53 20.59 -0.53 24.05
C GLY A 53 20.74 0.28 22.76
N PHE A 54 21.81 1.08 22.77
CA PHE A 54 22.16 1.99 21.69
C PHE A 54 23.62 1.81 21.30
N GLY A 55 23.87 1.56 20.03
CA GLY A 55 25.20 1.52 19.45
C GLY A 55 25.57 2.83 18.73
N LEU A 56 26.68 2.80 17.98
CA LEU A 56 27.12 3.90 17.13
C LEU A 56 26.19 3.99 15.89
N GLY A 57 25.17 4.84 15.98
CA GLY A 57 24.17 4.99 14.90
C GLY A 57 23.15 3.87 14.82
N THR A 58 23.03 3.02 15.85
CA THR A 58 22.08 1.91 15.90
C THR A 58 21.20 1.96 17.14
N VAL A 59 20.06 1.28 17.05
CA VAL A 59 19.18 0.93 18.19
C VAL A 59 19.06 -0.58 18.18
N GLU A 60 19.39 -1.21 19.31
CA GLU A 60 19.38 -2.66 19.47
C GLU A 60 18.12 -3.10 20.23
N PHE A 61 17.48 -4.14 19.74
CA PHE A 61 16.28 -4.73 20.31
C PHE A 61 16.52 -6.18 20.74
N SER A 62 15.98 -6.55 21.89
CA SER A 62 15.81 -7.93 22.32
C SER A 62 14.37 -8.37 22.07
N ILE A 63 14.19 -9.49 21.39
CA ILE A 63 12.86 -10.06 21.12
C ILE A 63 12.33 -10.66 22.43
N ILE A 64 11.11 -10.24 22.79
CA ILE A 64 10.37 -10.81 23.92
C ILE A 64 9.58 -12.04 23.45
N GLU A 65 8.81 -11.86 22.36
CA GLU A 65 7.98 -12.92 21.79
C GLU A 65 7.67 -12.66 20.31
N GLN A 66 7.32 -13.71 19.59
CA GLN A 66 6.74 -13.60 18.25
C GLN A 66 5.24 -13.36 18.38
N LEU A 67 4.74 -12.32 17.74
CA LEU A 67 3.31 -12.02 17.74
C LEU A 67 2.56 -12.89 16.70
N PRO A 68 1.25 -13.15 16.94
CA PRO A 68 0.45 -13.87 15.96
C PRO A 68 0.40 -13.13 14.63
N PRO A 69 0.34 -13.85 13.50
CA PRO A 69 0.24 -13.24 12.19
C PRO A 69 -1.08 -12.45 12.09
N ARG A 70 -1.02 -11.29 11.47
CA ARG A 70 -2.22 -10.55 11.08
C ARG A 70 -2.79 -11.18 9.81
N SER A 71 -4.11 -11.29 9.72
CA SER A 71 -4.76 -11.79 8.51
C SER A 71 -4.33 -10.97 7.31
N PRO A 72 -3.79 -11.60 6.25
CA PRO A 72 -3.46 -10.86 5.04
C PRO A 72 -4.76 -10.32 4.43
N GLY A 73 -4.77 -9.05 4.09
CA GLY A 73 -5.81 -8.45 3.25
C GLY A 73 -5.69 -8.93 1.80
N ALA A 74 -6.52 -8.37 0.91
CA ALA A 74 -6.35 -8.57 -0.53
C ALA A 74 -4.97 -8.08 -0.98
N CYS A 75 -4.35 -8.82 -1.90
CA CYS A 75 -3.15 -8.37 -2.59
C CYS A 75 -3.57 -7.37 -3.68
N ILE A 76 -3.48 -6.07 -3.39
CA ILE A 76 -3.90 -5.02 -4.32
C ILE A 76 -2.68 -4.31 -4.88
N ILE A 77 -2.62 -4.24 -6.23
CA ILE A 77 -1.68 -3.43 -6.98
C ILE A 77 -2.45 -2.24 -7.55
N LEU A 78 -2.04 -1.04 -7.18
CA LEU A 78 -2.63 0.21 -7.65
C LEU A 78 -1.77 0.81 -8.76
N TYR A 79 -2.24 0.80 -9.97
CA TYR A 79 -1.71 1.59 -11.09
C TYR A 79 -2.38 2.96 -11.03
N ALA A 80 -1.65 3.98 -10.65
CA ALA A 80 -2.20 5.32 -10.46
C ALA A 80 -1.60 6.30 -11.46
N ALA A 81 -2.43 6.92 -12.28
CA ALA A 81 -1.97 8.00 -13.15
C ALA A 81 -1.27 9.08 -12.33
N LEU A 82 -0.14 9.57 -12.85
CA LEU A 82 0.62 10.64 -12.21
C LEU A 82 -0.24 11.91 -12.09
N LEU A 83 -0.33 12.41 -10.88
CA LEU A 83 -0.99 13.65 -10.49
C LEU A 83 0.03 14.69 -10.04
N LYS A 84 -0.43 15.87 -9.66
CA LYS A 84 0.40 16.84 -8.91
C LYS A 84 0.95 16.18 -7.66
N PHE A 85 2.23 16.38 -7.37
CA PHE A 85 2.96 15.56 -6.40
C PHE A 85 2.46 15.66 -4.97
N ASP A 86 1.90 16.78 -4.56
CA ASP A 86 1.26 16.93 -3.25
C ASP A 86 0.08 15.94 -3.07
N ARG A 87 -0.78 15.84 -4.08
CA ARG A 87 -1.90 14.88 -4.09
C ARG A 87 -1.42 13.45 -4.24
N PHE A 88 -0.38 13.23 -5.06
CA PHE A 88 0.18 11.90 -5.25
C PHE A 88 0.84 11.38 -3.98
N GLU A 89 1.60 12.21 -3.26
CA GLU A 89 2.20 11.86 -1.97
C GLU A 89 1.14 11.57 -0.89
N TRP A 90 0.06 12.37 -0.86
CA TRP A 90 -1.08 12.09 0.02
C TRP A 90 -1.77 10.77 -0.34
N MET A 91 -1.94 10.48 -1.64
CA MET A 91 -2.49 9.19 -2.08
C MET A 91 -1.59 8.01 -1.69
N ILE A 92 -0.27 8.12 -1.80
CA ILE A 92 0.69 7.10 -1.35
C ILE A 92 0.48 6.78 0.14
N GLU A 93 0.44 7.82 0.98
CA GLU A 93 0.20 7.67 2.42
C GLU A 93 -1.10 6.90 2.67
N LYS A 94 -2.22 7.36 2.11
CA LYS A 94 -3.53 6.76 2.35
C LYS A 94 -3.72 5.40 1.69
N ALA A 95 -3.15 5.17 0.50
CA ALA A 95 -3.14 3.85 -0.13
C ALA A 95 -2.39 2.82 0.72
N THR A 96 -1.30 3.24 1.38
CA THR A 96 -0.60 2.39 2.35
C THR A 96 -1.50 2.04 3.52
N GLU A 97 -2.16 3.01 4.15
CA GLU A 97 -3.09 2.78 5.26
C GLU A 97 -4.24 1.84 4.86
N LEU A 98 -4.77 2.00 3.65
CA LEU A 98 -5.87 1.20 3.09
C LEU A 98 -5.44 -0.16 2.53
N GLY A 99 -4.18 -0.53 2.65
CA GLY A 99 -3.75 -1.89 2.40
C GLY A 99 -3.25 -2.19 0.98
N ALA A 100 -2.98 -1.20 0.13
CA ALA A 100 -2.29 -1.45 -1.13
C ALA A 100 -0.92 -2.11 -0.89
N GLY A 101 -0.60 -3.17 -1.64
CA GLY A 101 0.70 -3.84 -1.56
C GLY A 101 1.76 -3.16 -2.41
N ARG A 102 1.35 -2.66 -3.58
CA ARG A 102 2.20 -1.92 -4.52
C ARG A 102 1.44 -0.75 -5.12
N LEU A 103 2.16 0.32 -5.40
CA LEU A 103 1.68 1.45 -6.18
C LEU A 103 2.64 1.69 -7.33
N ILE A 104 2.11 1.68 -8.55
CA ILE A 104 2.86 1.88 -9.77
C ILE A 104 2.37 3.20 -10.39
N PRO A 105 3.22 4.26 -10.38
CA PRO A 105 2.88 5.51 -11.04
C PRO A 105 2.72 5.29 -12.53
N LEU A 106 1.63 5.79 -13.12
CA LEU A 106 1.29 5.53 -14.51
C LEU A 106 1.39 6.79 -15.35
N VAL A 107 2.03 6.69 -16.50
CA VAL A 107 2.06 7.74 -17.52
C VAL A 107 0.94 7.47 -18.53
N THR A 108 -0.02 8.39 -18.63
CA THR A 108 -1.20 8.28 -19.49
C THR A 108 -1.20 9.39 -20.55
N ALA A 109 -2.09 9.29 -21.54
CA ALA A 109 -2.19 10.29 -22.60
C ALA A 109 -2.49 11.71 -22.08
N ARG A 110 -3.17 11.83 -20.94
CA ARG A 110 -3.53 13.11 -20.32
C ARG A 110 -2.70 13.44 -19.07
N SER A 111 -1.62 12.71 -18.82
CA SER A 111 -0.63 13.09 -17.82
C SER A 111 0.11 14.35 -18.23
N GLU A 112 0.38 15.23 -17.28
CA GLU A 112 1.14 16.47 -17.54
C GLU A 112 2.57 16.13 -18.00
N ALA A 113 3.05 16.82 -19.03
CA ALA A 113 4.37 16.58 -19.60
C ALA A 113 5.50 16.82 -18.57
N GLY A 114 6.47 15.93 -18.53
CA GLY A 114 7.64 16.02 -17.64
C GLY A 114 7.44 15.44 -16.25
N LEU A 115 6.21 15.08 -15.84
CA LEU A 115 5.96 14.44 -14.55
C LEU A 115 6.72 13.11 -14.39
N GLU A 116 6.86 12.32 -15.46
CA GLU A 116 7.59 11.04 -15.42
C GLU A 116 9.03 11.20 -14.93
N LYS A 117 9.79 12.12 -15.56
CA LYS A 117 11.19 12.38 -15.18
C LYS A 117 11.31 12.94 -13.77
N ALA A 118 10.36 13.77 -13.36
CA ALA A 118 10.32 14.32 -12.02
C ALA A 118 9.90 13.27 -10.97
N ALA A 119 9.02 12.33 -11.32
CA ALA A 119 8.61 11.21 -10.50
C ALA A 119 9.78 10.28 -10.14
N LEU A 120 10.64 9.95 -11.11
CA LEU A 120 11.85 9.15 -10.85
C LEU A 120 12.74 9.76 -9.76
N LYS A 121 12.88 11.10 -9.74
CA LYS A 121 13.66 11.79 -8.71
C LYS A 121 12.99 11.75 -7.32
N ARG A 122 11.68 11.57 -7.28
CA ARG A 122 10.89 11.52 -6.04
C ARG A 122 10.71 10.11 -5.48
N LEU A 123 11.04 9.09 -6.24
CA LEU A 123 10.84 7.69 -5.85
C LEU A 123 11.41 7.34 -4.45
N PRO A 124 12.65 7.76 -4.08
CA PRO A 124 13.14 7.52 -2.72
C PRO A 124 12.26 8.16 -1.63
N ARG A 125 11.77 9.38 -1.86
CA ARG A 125 10.85 10.07 -0.95
C ARG A 125 9.51 9.35 -0.85
N TRP A 126 8.96 8.87 -1.96
CA TRP A 126 7.70 8.15 -2.01
C TRP A 126 7.75 6.83 -1.26
N ASN A 127 8.82 6.06 -1.44
CA ASN A 127 9.03 4.83 -0.67
C ASN A 127 9.19 5.12 0.84
N ARG A 128 9.82 6.22 1.21
CA ARG A 128 9.90 6.65 2.60
C ARG A 128 8.51 7.00 3.17
N ILE A 129 7.65 7.72 2.43
CA ILE A 129 6.26 8.01 2.85
C ILE A 129 5.50 6.69 3.08
N ALA A 130 5.62 5.74 2.15
CA ALA A 130 4.99 4.43 2.27
C ALA A 130 5.50 3.64 3.49
N GLU A 131 6.80 3.69 3.77
CA GLU A 131 7.41 3.06 4.94
C GLU A 131 6.90 3.67 6.25
N GLU A 132 6.97 5.00 6.38
CA GLU A 132 6.52 5.73 7.57
C GLU A 132 5.02 5.50 7.83
N SER A 133 4.20 5.53 6.79
CA SER A 133 2.77 5.22 6.86
C SER A 133 2.51 3.76 7.23
N GLY A 134 3.27 2.82 6.65
CA GLY A 134 3.19 1.39 6.97
C GLY A 134 3.52 1.09 8.44
N GLN A 135 4.52 1.74 8.98
CA GLN A 135 4.88 1.65 10.40
C GLN A 135 3.78 2.23 11.29
N GLN A 136 3.22 3.37 10.91
CA GLN A 136 2.15 4.04 11.66
C GLN A 136 0.88 3.19 11.71
N CYS A 137 0.42 2.63 10.59
CA CYS A 137 -0.75 1.76 10.52
C CYS A 137 -0.42 0.28 10.84
N ARG A 138 0.80 -0.01 11.26
CA ARG A 138 1.30 -1.30 11.74
C ARG A 138 1.13 -2.44 10.74
N ARG A 139 1.45 -2.19 9.48
CA ARG A 139 1.47 -3.23 8.45
C ARG A 139 2.67 -4.16 8.62
N LEU A 140 2.49 -5.43 8.27
CA LEU A 140 3.59 -6.40 8.25
C LEU A 140 4.69 -5.97 7.25
N ARG A 141 4.29 -5.42 6.10
CA ARG A 141 5.22 -4.92 5.06
C ARG A 141 4.81 -3.51 4.64
N ALA A 142 5.78 -2.67 4.35
CA ALA A 142 5.54 -1.40 3.68
C ALA A 142 4.97 -1.64 2.28
N MET A 143 4.15 -0.71 1.80
CA MET A 143 3.78 -0.66 0.40
C MET A 143 5.03 -0.30 -0.42
N ILE A 144 5.19 -0.93 -1.58
CA ILE A 144 6.27 -0.59 -2.51
C ILE A 144 5.73 0.41 -3.53
N VAL A 145 6.45 1.53 -3.70
CA VAL A 145 6.20 2.45 -4.80
C VAL A 145 7.24 2.19 -5.89
N ASP A 146 6.77 1.72 -7.04
CA ASP A 146 7.63 1.37 -8.18
C ASP A 146 7.98 2.59 -9.05
N SER A 147 8.90 2.38 -9.98
CA SER A 147 9.20 3.37 -11.01
C SER A 147 7.98 3.61 -11.91
N PRO A 148 7.82 4.83 -12.44
CA PRO A 148 6.76 5.12 -13.39
C PRO A 148 6.76 4.16 -14.58
N LEU A 149 5.57 3.75 -15.00
CA LEU A 149 5.35 2.84 -16.11
C LEU A 149 4.47 3.52 -17.15
N ASP A 150 4.71 3.23 -18.44
CA ASP A 150 3.80 3.65 -19.49
C ASP A 150 2.50 2.81 -19.50
N PHE A 151 1.45 3.38 -20.09
CA PHE A 151 0.13 2.76 -20.10
C PHE A 151 0.10 1.39 -20.81
N ALA A 152 0.79 1.24 -21.94
CA ALA A 152 0.78 -0.01 -22.69
C ALA A 152 1.46 -1.15 -21.90
N SER A 153 2.57 -0.85 -21.24
CA SER A 153 3.27 -1.79 -20.37
C SER A 153 2.40 -2.20 -19.17
N ALA A 154 1.65 -1.26 -18.58
CA ALA A 154 0.71 -1.57 -17.49
C ALA A 154 -0.42 -2.52 -17.95
N LEU A 155 -0.96 -2.31 -19.16
CA LEU A 155 -2.00 -3.18 -19.70
C LEU A 155 -1.51 -4.62 -19.94
N ALA A 156 -0.25 -4.80 -20.29
CA ALA A 156 0.35 -6.11 -20.56
C ALA A 156 0.70 -6.90 -19.29
N ALA A 157 0.70 -6.29 -18.11
CA ALA A 157 1.07 -6.95 -16.88
C ALA A 157 0.07 -8.06 -16.50
N PRO A 158 0.56 -9.26 -16.12
CA PRO A 158 -0.31 -10.39 -15.81
C PRO A 158 -0.88 -10.24 -14.38
N HIS A 159 -2.19 -10.15 -14.25
CA HIS A 159 -2.91 -10.14 -12.96
C HIS A 159 -4.14 -11.03 -13.02
N SER A 160 -4.55 -11.56 -11.86
CA SER A 160 -5.71 -12.43 -11.76
C SER A 160 -7.01 -11.67 -12.01
N GLU A 161 -7.12 -10.47 -11.48
CA GLU A 161 -8.24 -9.56 -11.71
C GLU A 161 -7.71 -8.18 -12.11
N ARG A 162 -8.28 -7.61 -13.17
CA ARG A 162 -7.87 -6.34 -13.78
C ARG A 162 -9.07 -5.41 -13.86
N LEU A 163 -9.06 -4.37 -13.05
CA LEU A 163 -10.18 -3.45 -12.90
C LEU A 163 -9.75 -2.03 -13.30
N LEU A 164 -10.43 -1.48 -14.29
CA LEU A 164 -10.27 -0.10 -14.73
C LEU A 164 -11.32 0.77 -14.04
N LEU A 165 -10.91 1.72 -13.20
CA LEU A 165 -11.81 2.70 -12.63
C LEU A 165 -12.19 3.72 -13.70
N ASP A 166 -13.44 3.70 -14.10
CA ASP A 166 -13.96 4.54 -15.17
C ASP A 166 -15.26 5.21 -14.73
N GLU A 167 -15.36 6.53 -14.89
CA GLU A 167 -16.58 7.30 -14.58
C GLU A 167 -17.73 6.93 -15.49
N ASP A 168 -17.43 6.52 -16.75
CA ASP A 168 -18.40 6.03 -17.73
C ASP A 168 -18.68 4.52 -17.56
N GLY A 169 -18.10 3.87 -16.57
CA GLY A 169 -18.33 2.45 -16.26
C GLY A 169 -19.75 2.21 -15.78
N VAL A 170 -20.37 1.13 -16.26
CA VAL A 170 -21.74 0.74 -15.89
C VAL A 170 -21.79 -0.36 -14.83
N THR A 171 -20.68 -1.04 -14.59
CA THR A 171 -20.60 -2.17 -13.65
C THR A 171 -20.10 -1.68 -12.28
N PRO A 172 -20.91 -1.76 -11.21
CA PRO A 172 -20.42 -1.41 -9.88
C PRO A 172 -19.29 -2.32 -9.41
N LEU A 173 -18.21 -1.75 -8.84
CA LEU A 173 -17.02 -2.48 -8.43
C LEU A 173 -17.32 -3.75 -7.62
N LEU A 174 -18.18 -3.64 -6.61
CA LEU A 174 -18.45 -4.75 -5.70
C LEU A 174 -19.17 -5.94 -6.34
N THR A 175 -19.83 -5.75 -7.50
CA THR A 175 -20.55 -6.82 -8.19
C THR A 175 -19.64 -7.76 -8.99
N ILE A 176 -18.39 -7.34 -9.26
CA ILE A 176 -17.44 -8.10 -10.06
C ILE A 176 -16.40 -8.85 -9.19
N LEU A 177 -16.24 -8.47 -7.93
CA LEU A 177 -15.26 -9.07 -7.03
C LEU A 177 -15.58 -10.54 -6.75
N ARG A 178 -14.59 -11.41 -6.93
CA ARG A 178 -14.71 -12.85 -6.67
C ARG A 178 -14.40 -13.20 -5.22
N SER A 179 -15.02 -14.26 -4.70
CA SER A 179 -14.89 -14.67 -3.29
C SER A 179 -13.50 -15.22 -2.91
N THR A 180 -12.64 -15.52 -3.88
CA THR A 180 -11.29 -16.02 -3.63
C THR A 180 -10.30 -14.89 -3.91
N PRO A 181 -9.56 -14.41 -2.91
CA PRO A 181 -8.60 -13.34 -3.13
C PRO A 181 -7.44 -13.85 -3.98
N GLY A 182 -7.43 -13.42 -5.24
CA GLY A 182 -6.23 -13.41 -6.06
C GLY A 182 -5.54 -12.04 -5.92
N GLU A 183 -4.55 -11.81 -6.76
CA GLU A 183 -3.98 -10.50 -6.95
C GLU A 183 -4.96 -9.64 -7.77
N ILE A 184 -5.29 -8.44 -7.28
CA ILE A 184 -6.17 -7.48 -7.93
C ILE A 184 -5.35 -6.28 -8.37
N ALA A 185 -5.41 -5.98 -9.66
CA ALA A 185 -4.88 -4.75 -10.22
C ALA A 185 -6.01 -3.73 -10.38
N LEU A 186 -5.84 -2.55 -9.76
CA LEU A 186 -6.70 -1.40 -9.91
C LEU A 186 -5.99 -0.35 -10.77
N LEU A 187 -6.61 0.11 -11.83
CA LEU A 187 -6.08 1.12 -12.71
C LEU A 187 -6.93 2.39 -12.59
N THR A 188 -6.32 3.47 -12.10
CA THR A 188 -6.97 4.77 -11.89
C THR A 188 -6.39 5.83 -12.82
N GLY A 189 -7.28 6.59 -13.46
CA GLY A 189 -6.95 7.59 -14.47
C GLY A 189 -6.46 8.92 -13.92
N PRO A 190 -5.98 9.81 -14.81
CA PRO A 190 -5.60 11.17 -14.48
C PRO A 190 -6.83 12.06 -14.23
N GLU A 191 -6.62 13.28 -13.75
CA GLU A 191 -7.69 14.27 -13.52
C GLU A 191 -8.55 14.56 -14.78
N GLY A 192 -7.97 14.41 -15.97
CA GLY A 192 -8.68 14.58 -17.24
C GLY A 192 -9.44 13.35 -17.72
N GLY A 193 -9.46 12.25 -16.93
CA GLY A 193 -10.09 10.97 -17.28
C GLY A 193 -9.36 10.22 -18.40
N TRP A 194 -9.91 9.09 -18.82
CA TRP A 194 -9.39 8.24 -19.89
C TRP A 194 -9.76 8.77 -21.28
N THR A 195 -8.87 8.62 -22.24
CA THR A 195 -9.21 8.79 -23.65
C THR A 195 -10.02 7.59 -24.17
N SER A 196 -10.74 7.77 -25.28
CA SER A 196 -11.45 6.65 -25.92
C SER A 196 -10.50 5.55 -26.37
N GLN A 197 -9.28 5.91 -26.78
CA GLN A 197 -8.24 4.95 -27.19
C GLN A 197 -7.75 4.13 -25.98
N GLU A 198 -7.49 4.75 -24.83
CA GLU A 198 -7.09 4.06 -23.61
C GLU A 198 -8.18 3.13 -23.10
N ARG A 199 -9.45 3.56 -23.13
CA ARG A 199 -10.59 2.70 -22.77
C ARG A 199 -10.68 1.47 -23.66
N THR A 200 -10.52 1.64 -24.99
CA THR A 200 -10.55 0.51 -25.93
C THR A 200 -9.39 -0.43 -25.69
N ALA A 201 -8.15 0.09 -25.62
CA ALA A 201 -6.96 -0.70 -25.37
C ALA A 201 -7.05 -1.49 -24.04
N SER A 202 -7.62 -0.87 -22.99
CA SER A 202 -7.82 -1.56 -21.71
C SER A 202 -8.78 -2.74 -21.84
N ARG A 203 -9.90 -2.57 -22.52
CA ARG A 203 -10.88 -3.66 -22.75
C ARG A 203 -10.25 -4.80 -23.57
N ASP A 204 -9.52 -4.46 -24.63
CA ASP A 204 -8.83 -5.44 -25.49
C ASP A 204 -7.77 -6.22 -24.72
N ALA A 205 -7.13 -5.59 -23.72
CA ALA A 205 -6.19 -6.21 -22.81
C ALA A 205 -6.86 -6.97 -21.64
N GLY A 206 -8.20 -7.04 -21.58
CA GLY A 206 -8.94 -7.79 -20.59
C GLY A 206 -9.14 -7.06 -19.25
N TRP A 207 -9.01 -5.72 -19.24
CA TRP A 207 -9.38 -4.92 -18.09
C TRP A 207 -10.89 -4.66 -18.07
N SER A 208 -11.53 -4.89 -16.93
CA SER A 208 -12.95 -4.68 -16.73
C SER A 208 -13.23 -3.26 -16.25
N PRO A 209 -13.96 -2.44 -17.03
CA PRO A 209 -14.35 -1.10 -16.57
C PRO A 209 -15.36 -1.21 -15.43
N VAL A 210 -15.08 -0.53 -14.32
CA VAL A 210 -15.94 -0.49 -13.13
C VAL A 210 -16.17 0.92 -12.65
N THR A 211 -17.35 1.16 -12.08
CA THR A 211 -17.70 2.42 -11.44
C THR A 211 -17.78 2.27 -9.92
N LEU A 212 -17.51 3.35 -9.20
CA LEU A 212 -17.56 3.41 -7.74
C LEU A 212 -18.79 4.14 -7.21
N SER A 213 -19.29 5.09 -7.95
CA SER A 213 -20.40 5.95 -7.55
C SER A 213 -21.09 6.57 -8.76
N GLN A 214 -22.26 7.18 -8.52
CA GLN A 214 -22.94 7.98 -9.54
C GLN A 214 -22.30 9.36 -9.74
N SER A 215 -21.45 9.80 -8.82
CA SER A 215 -20.75 11.08 -8.90
C SER A 215 -19.34 10.88 -9.45
N VAL A 216 -18.85 11.84 -10.22
CA VAL A 216 -17.45 11.89 -10.66
C VAL A 216 -16.57 12.13 -9.44
N LEU A 217 -15.62 11.24 -9.21
CA LEU A 217 -14.64 11.34 -8.14
C LEU A 217 -13.32 11.91 -8.69
N ARG A 218 -12.60 12.66 -7.87
CA ARG A 218 -11.21 12.98 -8.19
C ARG A 218 -10.37 11.71 -8.24
N ALA A 219 -9.29 11.69 -9.02
CA ALA A 219 -8.44 10.53 -9.23
C ALA A 219 -7.94 9.90 -7.91
N GLU A 220 -7.43 10.72 -7.00
CA GLU A 220 -6.98 10.27 -5.68
C GLU A 220 -8.14 9.72 -4.84
N THR A 221 -9.31 10.34 -4.92
CA THR A 221 -10.52 9.87 -4.21
C THR A 221 -10.99 8.52 -4.77
N ALA A 222 -11.01 8.37 -6.09
CA ALA A 222 -11.39 7.12 -6.74
C ALA A 222 -10.45 5.97 -6.35
N ALA A 223 -9.14 6.21 -6.36
CA ALA A 223 -8.13 5.23 -5.95
C ALA A 223 -8.37 4.75 -4.50
N LEU A 224 -8.55 5.69 -3.56
CA LEU A 224 -8.73 5.36 -2.14
C LEU A 224 -10.09 4.71 -1.86
N ALA A 225 -11.16 5.16 -2.52
CA ALA A 225 -12.48 4.53 -2.42
C ALA A 225 -12.44 3.08 -2.92
N ALA A 226 -11.81 2.83 -4.08
CA ALA A 226 -11.67 1.48 -4.62
C ALA A 226 -10.88 0.57 -3.66
N LEU A 227 -9.75 1.05 -3.13
CA LEU A 227 -8.95 0.31 -2.15
C LEU A 227 -9.78 -0.05 -0.91
N SER A 228 -10.51 0.92 -0.35
CA SER A 228 -11.34 0.72 0.84
C SER A 228 -12.45 -0.31 0.58
N LEU A 229 -13.13 -0.22 -0.56
CA LEU A 229 -14.21 -1.15 -0.95
C LEU A 229 -13.67 -2.58 -1.14
N VAL A 230 -12.54 -2.74 -1.85
CA VAL A 230 -11.93 -4.05 -2.10
C VAL A 230 -11.46 -4.67 -0.79
N GLN A 231 -10.71 -3.95 0.06
CA GLN A 231 -10.24 -4.47 1.34
C GLN A 231 -11.40 -4.79 2.28
N GLY A 232 -12.40 -3.93 2.37
CA GLY A 232 -13.59 -4.14 3.19
C GLY A 232 -14.38 -5.37 2.74
N TRP A 233 -14.53 -5.57 1.43
CA TRP A 233 -15.20 -6.74 0.87
C TRP A 233 -14.48 -8.04 1.22
N PHE A 234 -13.15 -8.10 1.05
CA PHE A 234 -12.36 -9.27 1.43
C PHE A 234 -12.36 -9.54 2.93
N TRP A 235 -12.31 -8.49 3.75
CA TRP A 235 -12.40 -8.63 5.20
C TRP A 235 -13.74 -9.26 5.63
N ILE A 236 -14.86 -8.83 5.03
CA ILE A 236 -16.19 -9.42 5.25
C ILE A 236 -16.19 -10.89 4.82
N GLN A 237 -15.65 -11.24 3.64
CA GLN A 237 -15.58 -12.62 3.16
C GLN A 237 -14.75 -13.53 4.09
N ALA A 238 -13.63 -13.03 4.60
CA ALA A 238 -12.80 -13.75 5.56
C ALA A 238 -13.55 -13.99 6.90
N ALA A 239 -14.25 -12.97 7.41
CA ALA A 239 -15.02 -13.06 8.64
C ALA A 239 -16.22 -14.03 8.54
N VAL A 240 -16.84 -14.13 7.35
CA VAL A 240 -17.93 -15.09 7.09
C VAL A 240 -17.42 -16.52 7.02
N LYS A 241 -16.23 -16.75 6.45
CA LYS A 241 -15.61 -18.08 6.33
C LYS A 241 -15.07 -18.62 7.67
N ASN A 242 -14.66 -17.75 8.60
CA ASN A 242 -14.13 -18.11 9.91
C ASN A 242 -14.92 -17.44 11.04
N PRO A 243 -16.14 -17.90 11.35
CA PRO A 243 -16.97 -17.30 12.40
C PRO A 243 -16.42 -17.45 13.82
N SER A 244 -15.44 -18.36 14.05
CA SER A 244 -14.85 -18.63 15.36
C SER A 244 -13.80 -17.62 15.84
N ASP A 245 -13.40 -16.65 15.03
CA ASP A 245 -12.42 -15.62 15.40
C ASP A 245 -13.07 -14.34 16.01
N LYS A 246 -14.38 -14.37 16.29
CA LYS A 246 -15.15 -13.25 16.86
C LYS A 246 -15.06 -13.08 18.37
N THR A 247 -14.28 -13.89 19.08
CA THR A 247 -14.12 -13.78 20.56
C THR A 247 -12.70 -13.34 20.88
N ARG A 248 -12.39 -12.07 20.66
CA ARG A 248 -11.36 -11.34 21.41
C ARG A 248 -11.97 -10.02 21.89
N ASP A 249 -12.55 -10.12 23.08
CA ASP A 249 -12.81 -8.97 23.96
C ASP A 249 -11.50 -8.29 24.39
#